data_2213c8cef39e9fe37a8f844626907ff8
#
_entry.id   2213c8cef39e9fe37a8f844626907ff8
#
_cell.length_a   1.000
_cell.length_b   1.000
_cell.length_c   1.000
_cell.angle_alpha   90.00
_cell.angle_beta   90.00
_cell.angle_gamma   90.00
#
_symmetry.space_group_name_H-M   'P 1'
#
loop_
_entity.id
_entity.type
_entity.pdbx_description
1 polymer ?
#
loop_
_entity_poly.entity_id
_entity_poly.type
_entity_poly.pdbx_seq_one_letter_code
_entity_poly.pdbx_strand_id
1 'polypeptide(L)'
;MKKLLASFLTLLFLSASVLAGTINSYDKYSSKSGSYRSNGSTTTKYNKYGSKEKTFKTQGNKTTEYNKYGSKTATYKKSGSATTKYDSKGRKQATYKTSGSTTNVYDKYGRKTGSYKKQQNGKVVEYDKYGRKIRSYK
;
A
#
# COMPACT_ATOMS: atom_id res chain seq x y z
N MET A 1 5.61 3.02 -12.28
CA MET A 1 4.21 2.74 -11.89
C MET A 1 4.00 1.55 -10.95
N LYS A 2 4.91 0.60 -10.82
CA LYS A 2 4.79 -0.55 -9.90
C LYS A 2 5.04 -0.23 -8.40
N LYS A 3 5.50 0.97 -8.06
CA LYS A 3 5.97 1.32 -6.71
C LYS A 3 4.88 1.86 -5.75
N LEU A 4 3.72 2.24 -6.27
CA LEU A 4 2.65 2.84 -5.44
C LEU A 4 1.79 1.80 -4.68
N LEU A 5 1.71 0.59 -5.19
CA LEU A 5 0.79 -0.43 -4.68
C LEU A 5 1.06 -0.90 -3.25
N ALA A 6 2.33 -1.03 -2.93
CA ALA A 6 2.76 -1.57 -1.66
C ALA A 6 2.39 -0.70 -0.46
N SER A 7 2.33 0.60 -0.68
CA SER A 7 2.21 1.60 0.38
C SER A 7 0.79 1.83 0.86
N PHE A 8 -0.21 1.64 0.00
CA PHE A 8 -1.60 1.80 0.40
C PHE A 8 -2.04 0.69 1.35
N LEU A 9 -1.66 -0.54 1.06
CA LEU A 9 -1.98 -1.67 1.93
C LEU A 9 -1.32 -1.54 3.29
N THR A 10 -0.11 -1.00 3.33
CA THR A 10 0.61 -0.70 4.56
C THR A 10 -0.12 0.37 5.39
N LEU A 11 -0.75 1.35 4.75
CA LEU A 11 -1.58 2.36 5.41
C LEU A 11 -2.86 1.78 6.00
N LEU A 12 -3.51 0.83 5.32
CA LEU A 12 -4.68 0.11 5.82
C LEU A 12 -4.36 -0.74 7.06
N PHE A 13 -3.14 -1.32 7.12
CA PHE A 13 -2.75 -2.24 8.19
C PHE A 13 -2.02 -1.57 9.36
N LEU A 14 -1.55 -0.33 9.20
CA LEU A 14 -0.93 0.43 10.30
C LEU A 14 -1.94 0.98 11.31
N SER A 15 -3.24 0.93 11.05
CA SER A 15 -4.26 1.60 11.86
C SER A 15 -5.09 0.71 12.77
N ALA A 16 -4.90 -0.61 12.79
CA ALA A 16 -5.61 -1.51 13.72
C ALA A 16 -4.94 -2.87 13.79
N SER A 17 -5.21 -3.63 14.86
CA SER A 17 -5.02 -5.07 14.93
C SER A 17 -5.58 -5.72 13.67
N VAL A 18 -4.69 -6.12 12.76
CA VAL A 18 -5.11 -6.72 11.49
C VAL A 18 -5.67 -8.10 11.79
N LEU A 19 -6.99 -8.21 11.72
CA LEU A 19 -7.65 -9.49 11.64
C LEU A 19 -7.14 -10.24 10.40
N ALA A 20 -6.92 -11.54 10.54
CA ALA A 20 -6.56 -12.40 9.42
C ALA A 20 -7.59 -12.21 8.29
N GLY A 21 -7.13 -11.90 7.07
CA GLY A 21 -8.03 -11.62 5.97
C GLY A 21 -7.34 -11.58 4.62
N THR A 22 -8.16 -11.60 3.59
CA THR A 22 -7.71 -11.48 2.19
C THR A 22 -8.36 -10.27 1.54
N ILE A 23 -7.55 -9.41 0.92
CA ILE A 23 -8.00 -8.30 0.08
C ILE A 23 -7.58 -8.59 -1.34
N ASN A 24 -8.52 -8.55 -2.29
CA ASN A 24 -8.24 -8.68 -3.70
C ASN A 24 -7.99 -7.31 -4.34
N SER A 25 -7.05 -7.26 -5.27
CA SER A 25 -6.80 -6.09 -6.11
C SER A 25 -7.31 -6.33 -7.54
N TYR A 26 -7.86 -5.29 -8.14
CA TYR A 26 -8.43 -5.30 -9.48
C TYR A 26 -7.84 -4.13 -10.27
N ASP A 27 -7.56 -4.35 -11.55
CA ASP A 27 -7.10 -3.31 -12.46
C ASP A 27 -8.22 -2.30 -12.79
N LYS A 28 -7.93 -1.33 -13.65
CA LYS A 28 -8.92 -0.31 -14.08
C LYS A 28 -10.12 -0.91 -14.82
N TYR A 29 -9.97 -2.10 -15.40
CA TYR A 29 -11.02 -2.84 -16.12
C TYR A 29 -11.77 -3.82 -15.23
N SER A 30 -11.50 -3.82 -13.90
CA SER A 30 -12.08 -4.73 -12.90
C SER A 30 -11.64 -6.20 -13.03
N SER A 31 -10.56 -6.47 -13.76
CA SER A 31 -9.92 -7.79 -13.79
C SER A 31 -9.02 -7.97 -12.56
N LYS A 32 -9.08 -9.16 -11.93
CA LYS A 32 -8.25 -9.44 -10.75
C LYS A 32 -6.76 -9.35 -11.11
N SER A 33 -6.04 -8.52 -10.41
CA SER A 33 -4.60 -8.30 -10.59
C SER A 33 -3.73 -8.93 -9.51
N GLY A 34 -4.34 -9.37 -8.40
CA GLY A 34 -3.63 -10.03 -7.31
C GLY A 34 -4.42 -10.09 -6.03
N SER A 35 -3.76 -10.50 -4.95
CA SER A 35 -4.36 -10.52 -3.61
C SER A 35 -3.31 -10.23 -2.54
N TYR A 36 -3.80 -9.86 -1.37
CA TYR A 36 -3.02 -9.62 -0.17
C TYR A 36 -3.63 -10.44 0.95
N ARG A 37 -2.81 -11.23 1.63
CA ARG A 37 -3.23 -12.06 2.76
C ARG A 37 -2.52 -11.60 4.01
N SER A 38 -3.28 -11.29 5.05
CA SER A 38 -2.77 -10.85 6.34
C SER A 38 -2.90 -11.94 7.38
N ASN A 39 -1.85 -12.10 8.17
CA ASN A 39 -1.81 -12.96 9.33
C ASN A 39 -0.99 -12.24 10.41
N GLY A 40 -1.67 -11.76 11.44
CA GLY A 40 -1.04 -10.94 12.48
C GLY A 40 -0.35 -9.70 11.90
N SER A 41 0.92 -9.51 12.21
CA SER A 41 1.73 -8.37 11.77
C SER A 41 2.34 -8.55 10.36
N THR A 42 2.04 -9.65 9.69
CA THR A 42 2.60 -9.97 8.37
C THR A 42 1.52 -9.96 7.30
N THR A 43 1.77 -9.26 6.20
CA THR A 43 0.92 -9.27 5.00
C THR A 43 1.75 -9.74 3.81
N THR A 44 1.24 -10.73 3.07
CA THR A 44 1.88 -11.25 1.87
C THR A 44 1.07 -10.86 0.63
N LYS A 45 1.76 -10.31 -0.36
CA LYS A 45 1.19 -9.99 -1.67
C LYS A 45 1.43 -11.12 -2.65
N TYR A 46 0.38 -11.50 -3.36
CA TYR A 46 0.40 -12.49 -4.45
C TYR A 46 -0.03 -11.84 -5.76
N ASN A 47 0.51 -12.32 -6.88
CA ASN A 47 0.06 -11.91 -8.20
C ASN A 47 -1.27 -12.61 -8.57
N LYS A 48 -1.80 -12.33 -9.75
CA LYS A 48 -3.04 -12.94 -10.25
C LYS A 48 -2.99 -14.47 -10.37
N TYR A 49 -1.79 -15.04 -10.49
CA TYR A 49 -1.55 -16.48 -10.59
C TYR A 49 -1.30 -17.17 -9.24
N GLY A 50 -1.38 -16.41 -8.13
CA GLY A 50 -1.14 -16.93 -6.78
C GLY A 50 0.34 -17.04 -6.39
N SER A 51 1.26 -16.53 -7.19
CA SER A 51 2.68 -16.51 -6.85
C SER A 51 3.01 -15.35 -5.92
N LYS A 52 3.80 -15.62 -4.88
CA LYS A 52 4.27 -14.61 -3.93
C LYS A 52 5.13 -13.55 -4.62
N GLU A 53 4.82 -12.29 -4.38
CA GLU A 53 5.58 -11.15 -4.90
C GLU A 53 6.35 -10.41 -3.80
N LYS A 54 5.69 -10.17 -2.66
CA LYS A 54 6.24 -9.35 -1.56
C LYS A 54 5.69 -9.79 -0.21
N THR A 55 6.43 -9.44 0.84
CA THR A 55 5.98 -9.55 2.23
C THR A 55 6.17 -8.23 2.93
N PHE A 56 5.21 -7.85 3.76
CA PHE A 56 5.23 -6.66 4.61
C PHE A 56 5.18 -7.12 6.06
N LYS A 57 6.11 -6.68 6.89
CA LYS A 57 6.13 -6.97 8.32
C LYS A 57 6.00 -5.66 9.09
N THR A 58 4.97 -5.56 9.93
CA THR A 58 4.68 -4.37 10.74
C THR A 58 5.12 -4.57 12.18
N GLN A 59 5.81 -3.58 12.70
CA GLN A 59 6.23 -3.52 14.10
C GLN A 59 6.06 -2.08 14.60
N GLY A 60 5.07 -1.86 15.45
CA GLY A 60 4.70 -0.52 15.89
C GLY A 60 4.30 0.38 14.71
N ASN A 61 4.93 1.53 14.59
CA ASN A 61 4.70 2.50 13.51
C ASN A 61 5.56 2.27 12.26
N LYS A 62 6.30 1.16 12.21
CA LYS A 62 7.22 0.82 11.13
C LYS A 62 6.74 -0.43 10.41
N THR A 63 6.70 -0.39 9.07
CA THR A 63 6.50 -1.57 8.23
C THR A 63 7.67 -1.73 7.29
N THR A 64 8.22 -2.94 7.22
CA THR A 64 9.33 -3.29 6.32
C THR A 64 8.80 -4.15 5.17
N GLU A 65 9.14 -3.76 3.94
CA GLU A 65 8.81 -4.47 2.71
C GLU A 65 9.99 -5.35 2.29
N TYR A 66 9.68 -6.59 1.95
CA TYR A 66 10.63 -7.58 1.41
C TYR A 66 10.16 -8.06 0.05
N ASN A 67 11.07 -8.34 -0.85
CA ASN A 67 10.77 -8.99 -2.13
C ASN A 67 10.46 -10.49 -1.93
N LYS A 68 10.15 -11.19 -3.03
CA LYS A 68 9.85 -12.64 -3.00
C LYS A 68 11.01 -13.50 -2.49
N TYR A 69 12.24 -13.00 -2.56
CA TYR A 69 13.46 -13.67 -2.10
C TYR A 69 13.84 -13.34 -0.65
N GLY A 70 13.06 -12.50 0.04
CA GLY A 70 13.33 -12.11 1.42
C GLY A 70 14.27 -10.92 1.59
N SER A 71 14.71 -10.27 0.50
CA SER A 71 15.54 -9.07 0.59
C SER A 71 14.69 -7.83 0.88
N LYS A 72 15.15 -7.00 1.81
CA LYS A 72 14.51 -5.72 2.15
C LYS A 72 14.52 -4.77 0.95
N THR A 73 13.37 -4.23 0.61
CA THR A 73 13.22 -3.28 -0.52
C THR A 73 12.78 -1.89 -0.09
N ALA A 74 12.04 -1.78 1.01
CA ALA A 74 11.59 -0.49 1.51
C ALA A 74 11.24 -0.54 3.00
N THR A 75 11.11 0.64 3.60
CA THR A 75 10.57 0.84 4.95
C THR A 75 9.54 1.95 4.91
N TYR A 76 8.44 1.78 5.62
CA TYR A 76 7.39 2.77 5.82
C TYR A 76 7.36 3.15 7.29
N LYS A 77 7.35 4.44 7.59
CA LYS A 77 7.23 4.97 8.94
C LYS A 77 6.01 5.85 9.03
N LYS A 78 5.10 5.52 9.96
CA LYS A 78 3.90 6.29 10.25
C LYS A 78 4.18 7.32 11.34
N SER A 79 3.72 8.56 11.11
CA SER A 79 3.71 9.65 12.09
C SER A 79 2.41 10.41 11.94
N GLY A 80 1.51 10.28 12.92
CA GLY A 80 0.17 10.86 12.85
C GLY A 80 -0.60 10.35 11.63
N SER A 81 -1.12 11.29 10.82
CA SER A 81 -1.85 11.00 9.58
C SER A 81 -0.95 10.84 8.34
N ALA A 82 0.37 10.93 8.52
CA ALA A 82 1.33 10.78 7.43
C ALA A 82 2.13 9.49 7.56
N THR A 83 2.46 8.89 6.42
CA THR A 83 3.39 7.76 6.33
C THR A 83 4.46 8.10 5.29
N THR A 84 5.73 7.93 5.64
CA THR A 84 6.84 8.17 4.73
C THR A 84 7.47 6.85 4.31
N LYS A 85 7.65 6.68 3.01
CA LYS A 85 8.35 5.54 2.40
C LYS A 85 9.82 5.88 2.18
N TYR A 86 10.69 4.95 2.58
CA TYR A 86 12.14 4.98 2.34
C TYR A 86 12.55 3.76 1.52
N ASP A 87 13.57 3.89 0.67
CA ASP A 87 14.16 2.75 -0.04
C ASP A 87 15.01 1.87 0.90
N SER A 88 15.63 0.82 0.35
CA SER A 88 16.49 -0.09 1.12
C SER A 88 17.71 0.59 1.75
N LYS A 89 18.13 1.74 1.20
CA LYS A 89 19.26 2.56 1.66
C LYS A 89 18.84 3.70 2.60
N GLY A 90 17.54 3.77 2.97
CA GLY A 90 17.01 4.81 3.87
C GLY A 90 16.72 6.16 3.22
N ARG A 91 16.73 6.26 1.88
CA ARG A 91 16.42 7.51 1.18
C ARG A 91 14.91 7.65 0.98
N LYS A 92 14.37 8.84 1.31
CA LYS A 92 12.94 9.15 1.12
C LYS A 92 12.52 8.95 -0.33
N GLN A 93 11.41 8.25 -0.54
CA GLN A 93 10.81 7.97 -1.83
C GLN A 93 9.46 8.63 -2.03
N ALA A 94 8.61 8.60 -1.00
CA ALA A 94 7.24 9.12 -1.07
C ALA A 94 6.70 9.47 0.31
N THR A 95 5.65 10.29 0.32
CA THR A 95 4.86 10.58 1.51
C THR A 95 3.38 10.37 1.21
N TYR A 96 2.67 9.75 2.13
CA TYR A 96 1.23 9.48 2.08
C TYR A 96 0.58 10.29 3.20
N LYS A 97 -0.36 11.16 2.87
CA LYS A 97 -1.08 11.99 3.84
C LYS A 97 -2.57 11.67 3.78
N THR A 98 -3.11 11.21 4.92
CA THR A 98 -4.52 10.83 5.04
C THR A 98 -5.32 11.95 5.68
N SER A 99 -6.44 12.29 5.06
CA SER A 99 -7.45 13.20 5.58
C SER A 99 -8.83 12.59 5.30
N GLY A 100 -9.56 12.23 6.35
CA GLY A 100 -10.82 11.51 6.20
C GLY A 100 -10.65 10.20 5.45
N SER A 101 -11.44 10.00 4.40
CA SER A 101 -11.41 8.80 3.54
C SER A 101 -10.40 8.88 2.39
N THR A 102 -9.65 9.97 2.28
CA THR A 102 -8.70 10.20 1.18
C THR A 102 -7.27 10.17 1.67
N THR A 103 -6.40 9.46 0.97
CA THR A 103 -4.95 9.49 1.15
C THR A 103 -4.31 10.04 -0.11
N ASN A 104 -3.64 11.17 -0.01
CA ASN A 104 -2.87 11.76 -1.10
C ASN A 104 -1.44 11.26 -1.07
N VAL A 105 -0.88 11.01 -2.24
CA VAL A 105 0.49 10.51 -2.43
C VAL A 105 1.35 11.58 -3.06
N TYR A 106 2.52 11.80 -2.46
CA TYR A 106 3.51 12.77 -2.89
C TYR A 106 4.85 12.08 -3.15
N ASP A 107 5.57 12.51 -4.17
CA ASP A 107 6.94 12.04 -4.44
C ASP A 107 7.94 12.60 -3.41
N LYS A 108 9.21 12.25 -3.58
CA LYS A 108 10.29 12.75 -2.69
C LYS A 108 10.48 14.26 -2.74
N TYR A 109 10.00 14.92 -3.78
CA TYR A 109 10.05 16.38 -3.97
C TYR A 109 8.77 17.10 -3.51
N GLY A 110 7.78 16.37 -2.97
CA GLY A 110 6.52 16.95 -2.49
C GLY A 110 5.46 17.17 -3.58
N ARG A 111 5.66 16.67 -4.81
CA ARG A 111 4.68 16.78 -5.89
C ARG A 111 3.65 15.67 -5.77
N LYS A 112 2.37 16.00 -5.88
CA LYS A 112 1.29 15.01 -5.85
C LYS A 112 1.38 14.07 -7.06
N THR A 113 1.38 12.77 -6.79
CA THR A 113 1.48 11.71 -7.80
C THR A 113 0.22 10.87 -7.94
N GLY A 114 -0.69 10.96 -6.96
CA GLY A 114 -1.94 10.21 -6.98
C GLY A 114 -2.72 10.31 -5.67
N SER A 115 -3.76 9.51 -5.56
CA SER A 115 -4.56 9.41 -4.34
C SER A 115 -5.27 8.07 -4.22
N TYR A 116 -5.69 7.75 -3.01
CA TYR A 116 -6.56 6.62 -2.67
C TYR A 116 -7.81 7.14 -1.98
N LYS A 117 -8.97 6.61 -2.34
CA LYS A 117 -10.25 6.95 -1.69
C LYS A 117 -10.91 5.70 -1.17
N LYS A 118 -11.19 5.67 0.13
CA LYS A 118 -11.97 4.61 0.78
C LYS A 118 -13.45 4.94 0.65
N GLN A 119 -14.22 4.00 0.11
CA GLN A 119 -15.67 4.10 -0.03
C GLN A 119 -16.37 3.53 1.22
N GLN A 120 -17.64 3.85 1.43
CA GLN A 120 -18.43 3.37 2.58
C GLN A 120 -18.52 1.85 2.67
N ASN A 121 -18.52 1.14 1.53
CA ASN A 121 -18.52 -0.33 1.47
C ASN A 121 -17.15 -0.97 1.73
N GLY A 122 -16.15 -0.19 2.17
CA GLY A 122 -14.79 -0.65 2.44
C GLY A 122 -13.89 -0.79 1.20
N LYS A 123 -14.45 -0.68 0.00
CA LYS A 123 -13.66 -0.67 -1.25
C LYS A 123 -12.76 0.56 -1.28
N VAL A 124 -11.53 0.36 -1.74
CA VAL A 124 -10.60 1.47 -1.96
C VAL A 124 -10.28 1.59 -3.44
N VAL A 125 -10.27 2.82 -3.93
CA VAL A 125 -9.95 3.13 -5.33
C VAL A 125 -8.71 4.00 -5.40
N GLU A 126 -7.77 3.60 -6.24
CA GLU A 126 -6.53 4.31 -6.55
C GLU A 126 -6.70 5.17 -7.80
N TYR A 127 -6.24 6.40 -7.72
CA TYR A 127 -6.27 7.40 -8.81
C TYR A 127 -4.86 7.92 -9.10
N ASP A 128 -4.60 8.23 -10.36
CA ASP A 128 -3.40 8.94 -10.77
C ASP A 128 -3.46 10.45 -10.40
N LYS A 129 -2.41 11.19 -10.73
CA LYS A 129 -2.34 12.63 -10.46
C LYS A 129 -3.41 13.46 -11.19
N TYR A 130 -3.98 12.91 -12.25
CA TYR A 130 -5.05 13.55 -13.05
C TYR A 130 -6.46 13.13 -12.62
N GLY A 131 -6.58 12.28 -11.59
CA GLY A 131 -7.87 11.79 -11.09
C GLY A 131 -8.45 10.60 -11.87
N ARG A 132 -7.66 9.95 -12.74
CA ARG A 132 -8.10 8.78 -13.49
C ARG A 132 -7.92 7.53 -12.64
N LYS A 133 -8.93 6.65 -12.60
CA LYS A 133 -8.88 5.38 -11.89
C LYS A 133 -7.77 4.48 -12.45
N ILE A 134 -6.92 3.98 -11.56
CA ILE A 134 -5.85 3.03 -11.88
C ILE A 134 -6.24 1.62 -11.44
N ARG A 135 -6.79 1.50 -10.19
CA ARG A 135 -6.99 0.20 -9.53
C ARG A 135 -8.03 0.30 -8.43
N SER A 136 -8.54 -0.85 -8.02
CA SER A 136 -9.37 -0.95 -6.82
C SER A 136 -8.99 -2.17 -5.98
N TYR A 137 -9.34 -2.12 -4.69
CA TYR A 137 -9.08 -3.13 -3.67
C TYR A 137 -10.38 -3.41 -2.93
N LYS A 138 -10.71 -4.72 -2.73
CA LYS A 138 -11.93 -5.17 -2.07
C LYS A 138 -11.71 -6.52 -1.35
#